data_e8d2c45b613801af44afd32f29d695fc
#
_entry.id   e8d2c45b613801af44afd32f29d695fc
#
_cell.length_a   1.000
_cell.length_b   1.000
_cell.length_c   1.000
_cell.angle_alpha   90.00
_cell.angle_beta   90.00
_cell.angle_gamma   90.00
#
_symmetry.space_group_name_H-M   'P 1'
#
loop_
_entity.id
_entity.type
_entity.pdbx_description
1 polymer ?
#
loop_
_entity_poly.entity_id
_entity_poly.type
_entity_poly.pdbx_seq_one_letter_code
_entity_poly.pdbx_strand_id
1 'polypeptide(L)'
;FGGAGALHVGALVREVGLARALIPRFPGVTSALGCVIADMRHDFVQTINRGLDDLDEAELNATMGDQARRGLELLSRSGVAFAARQVQFEFDMLYVGQTHTVAVPLEAGFDPNDIPLGRDDLVTAFEAAYRRAYGRLLKGIGMRVLNLRVAVIGRRPRFDLSALADAATASPAEAHLGSR
;
A
#
# COMPACT_ATOMS: atom_id res chain seq x y z
N PHE A 1 -14.14 -6.61 12.83
CA PHE A 1 -13.45 -7.81 12.36
C PHE A 1 -13.38 -8.86 13.45
N GLY A 2 -13.22 -10.14 13.08
CA GLY A 2 -13.17 -11.28 13.98
C GLY A 2 -14.56 -11.85 14.31
N GLY A 3 -14.60 -13.07 14.91
CA GLY A 3 -15.84 -13.80 15.16
C GLY A 3 -16.81 -13.09 16.11
N ALA A 4 -16.32 -12.29 17.05
CA ALA A 4 -17.15 -11.58 18.03
C ALA A 4 -17.72 -10.25 17.51
N GLY A 5 -17.22 -9.68 16.42
CA GLY A 5 -17.66 -8.38 15.91
C GLY A 5 -19.16 -8.33 15.60
N ALA A 6 -19.71 -9.41 15.05
CA ALA A 6 -21.12 -9.50 14.72
C ALA A 6 -22.04 -9.50 15.96
N LEU A 7 -21.55 -9.96 17.12
CA LEU A 7 -22.34 -9.97 18.37
C LEU A 7 -22.60 -8.57 18.90
N HIS A 8 -21.68 -7.64 18.69
CA HIS A 8 -21.76 -6.28 19.24
C HIS A 8 -22.35 -5.28 18.24
N VAL A 9 -22.59 -5.69 16.98
CA VAL A 9 -22.99 -4.77 15.92
C VAL A 9 -24.27 -4.01 16.23
N GLY A 10 -25.26 -4.66 16.84
CA GLY A 10 -26.53 -4.03 17.18
C GLY A 10 -26.40 -2.92 18.24
N ALA A 11 -25.51 -3.09 19.23
CA ALA A 11 -25.19 -2.06 20.21
C ALA A 11 -24.43 -0.89 19.54
N LEU A 12 -23.42 -1.18 18.73
CA LEU A 12 -22.64 -0.18 18.03
C LEU A 12 -23.49 0.67 17.07
N VAL A 13 -24.40 0.04 16.31
CA VAL A 13 -25.31 0.78 15.42
C VAL A 13 -26.16 1.78 16.20
N ARG A 14 -26.68 1.39 17.37
CA ARG A 14 -27.50 2.26 18.21
C ARG A 14 -26.71 3.39 18.87
N GLU A 15 -25.56 3.07 19.46
CA GLU A 15 -24.76 4.05 20.22
C GLU A 15 -24.07 5.05 19.32
N VAL A 16 -23.56 4.61 18.16
CA VAL A 16 -22.85 5.48 17.20
C VAL A 16 -23.80 6.15 16.21
N GLY A 17 -25.07 5.74 16.15
CA GLY A 17 -26.04 6.30 15.21
C GLY A 17 -25.80 5.88 13.76
N LEU A 18 -25.27 4.69 13.52
CA LEU A 18 -25.01 4.20 12.16
C LEU A 18 -26.33 3.82 11.47
N ALA A 19 -26.47 4.18 10.18
CA ALA A 19 -27.66 3.86 9.40
C ALA A 19 -27.81 2.36 9.11
N ARG A 20 -26.69 1.65 9.02
CA ARG A 20 -26.67 0.21 8.70
C ARG A 20 -25.35 -0.42 9.11
N ALA A 21 -25.36 -1.75 9.31
CA ALA A 21 -24.17 -2.58 9.42
C ALA A 21 -24.23 -3.70 8.39
N LEU A 22 -23.07 -4.04 7.81
CA LEU A 22 -22.93 -5.14 6.88
C LEU A 22 -22.31 -6.34 7.59
N ILE A 23 -23.02 -7.44 7.62
CA ILE A 23 -22.53 -8.72 8.14
C ILE A 23 -22.33 -9.64 6.92
N PRO A 24 -21.07 -9.95 6.55
CA PRO A 24 -20.82 -10.84 5.42
C PRO A 24 -21.25 -12.28 5.76
N ARG A 25 -21.41 -13.12 4.74
CA ARG A 25 -21.83 -14.53 4.90
C ARG A 25 -20.95 -15.31 5.89
N PHE A 26 -19.65 -15.04 5.90
CA PHE A 26 -18.67 -15.70 6.78
C PHE A 26 -18.01 -14.69 7.73
N PRO A 27 -18.73 -14.13 8.71
CA PRO A 27 -18.21 -13.01 9.52
C PRO A 27 -16.98 -13.40 10.34
N GLY A 28 -16.89 -14.65 10.79
CA GLY A 28 -15.76 -15.16 11.58
C GLY A 28 -14.45 -15.33 10.80
N VAL A 29 -14.52 -15.43 9.47
CA VAL A 29 -13.35 -15.70 8.61
C VAL A 29 -13.12 -14.63 7.55
N THR A 30 -13.75 -13.47 7.68
CA THR A 30 -13.62 -12.35 6.71
C THR A 30 -12.17 -11.91 6.54
N SER A 31 -11.37 -11.88 7.61
CA SER A 31 -9.94 -11.56 7.53
C SER A 31 -9.17 -12.60 6.72
N ALA A 32 -9.45 -13.89 6.91
CA ALA A 32 -8.82 -14.96 6.14
C ALA A 32 -9.20 -14.87 4.65
N LEU A 33 -10.47 -14.58 4.33
CA LEU A 33 -10.90 -14.30 2.97
C LEU A 33 -10.12 -13.11 2.38
N GLY A 34 -9.99 -12.01 3.14
CA GLY A 34 -9.20 -10.85 2.75
C GLY A 34 -7.75 -11.23 2.41
N CYS A 35 -7.09 -12.04 3.22
CA CYS A 35 -5.73 -12.53 2.94
C CYS A 35 -5.64 -13.37 1.67
N VAL A 36 -6.68 -14.18 1.40
CA VAL A 36 -6.70 -15.05 0.20
C VAL A 36 -6.84 -14.23 -1.09
N ILE A 37 -7.63 -13.16 -1.07
CA ILE A 37 -7.92 -12.34 -2.27
C ILE A 37 -7.00 -11.10 -2.39
N ALA A 38 -6.24 -10.76 -1.35
CA ALA A 38 -5.35 -9.60 -1.37
C ALA A 38 -4.21 -9.78 -2.37
N ASP A 39 -3.75 -8.67 -2.93
CA ASP A 39 -2.52 -8.61 -3.71
C ASP A 39 -1.32 -9.03 -2.84
N MET A 40 -0.34 -9.67 -3.45
CA MET A 40 0.92 -9.96 -2.78
C MET A 40 1.84 -8.75 -2.88
N ARG A 41 2.40 -8.32 -1.75
CA ARG A 41 3.27 -7.14 -1.69
C ARG A 41 4.53 -7.45 -0.90
N HIS A 42 5.67 -7.05 -1.45
CA HIS A 42 6.97 -7.07 -0.79
C HIS A 42 7.48 -5.63 -0.69
N ASP A 43 7.78 -5.20 0.52
CA ASP A 43 8.32 -3.88 0.80
C ASP A 43 9.78 -3.97 1.23
N PHE A 44 10.60 -3.12 0.66
CA PHE A 44 12.00 -2.93 1.02
C PHE A 44 12.18 -1.49 1.45
N VAL A 45 12.92 -1.28 2.53
CA VAL A 45 13.27 0.04 3.03
C VAL A 45 14.76 0.09 3.24
N GLN A 46 15.41 1.10 2.67
CA GLN A 46 16.83 1.35 2.84
C GLN A 46 17.06 2.77 3.33
N THR A 47 17.79 2.91 4.42
CA THR A 47 18.23 4.21 4.90
C THR A 47 19.36 4.73 4.02
N ILE A 48 19.16 5.92 3.47
CA ILE A 48 20.12 6.67 2.67
C ILE A 48 20.80 7.73 3.53
N ASN A 49 20.00 8.57 4.18
CA ASN A 49 20.38 9.65 5.08
C ASN A 49 21.49 10.57 4.53
N ARG A 50 21.35 11.02 3.29
CA ARG A 50 22.30 11.93 2.61
C ARG A 50 21.64 13.21 2.15
N GLY A 51 22.40 14.31 2.11
CA GLY A 51 22.01 15.52 1.40
C GLY A 51 21.82 15.21 -0.08
N LEU A 52 20.90 15.90 -0.71
CA LEU A 52 20.63 15.66 -2.14
C LEU A 52 21.86 15.98 -3.01
N ASP A 53 22.67 16.97 -2.59
CA ASP A 53 23.90 17.34 -3.29
C ASP A 53 25.04 16.31 -3.15
N ASP A 54 24.97 15.47 -2.09
CA ASP A 54 25.95 14.42 -1.79
C ASP A 54 25.49 13.04 -2.29
N LEU A 55 24.38 12.99 -3.02
CA LEU A 55 23.79 11.73 -3.47
C LEU A 55 24.54 11.18 -4.69
N ASP A 56 24.95 9.93 -4.62
CA ASP A 56 25.44 9.17 -5.77
C ASP A 56 24.26 8.57 -6.52
N GLU A 57 23.96 9.14 -7.69
CA GLU A 57 22.83 8.71 -8.52
C GLU A 57 23.00 7.28 -9.04
N ALA A 58 24.23 6.87 -9.36
CA ALA A 58 24.49 5.52 -9.86
C ALA A 58 24.30 4.47 -8.76
N GLU A 59 24.81 4.73 -7.53
CA GLU A 59 24.59 3.88 -6.36
C GLU A 59 23.09 3.77 -6.04
N LEU A 60 22.36 4.90 -6.10
CA LEU A 60 20.94 4.94 -5.82
C LEU A 60 20.14 4.10 -6.82
N ASN A 61 20.39 4.31 -8.12
CA ASN A 61 19.71 3.60 -9.20
C ASN A 61 20.02 2.09 -9.17
N ALA A 62 21.25 1.71 -8.87
CA ALA A 62 21.63 0.31 -8.68
C ALA A 62 20.85 -0.32 -7.51
N THR A 63 20.76 0.38 -6.37
CA THR A 63 20.02 -0.07 -5.19
C THR A 63 18.53 -0.25 -5.48
N MET A 64 17.92 0.71 -6.18
CA MET A 64 16.51 0.64 -6.60
C MET A 64 16.27 -0.58 -7.49
N GLY A 65 17.13 -0.79 -8.49
CA GLY A 65 17.04 -1.93 -9.40
C GLY A 65 17.21 -3.28 -8.69
N ASP A 66 18.18 -3.38 -7.79
CA ASP A 66 18.42 -4.61 -7.02
C ASP A 66 17.22 -4.98 -6.14
N GLN A 67 16.64 -4.03 -5.42
CA GLN A 67 15.47 -4.26 -4.60
C GLN A 67 14.24 -4.62 -5.43
N ALA A 68 14.05 -3.96 -6.56
CA ALA A 68 12.96 -4.28 -7.49
C ALA A 68 13.09 -5.70 -8.06
N ARG A 69 14.29 -6.09 -8.56
CA ARG A 69 14.56 -7.45 -9.06
C ARG A 69 14.35 -8.50 -7.99
N ARG A 70 14.86 -8.27 -6.78
CA ARG A 70 14.63 -9.17 -5.63
C ARG A 70 13.15 -9.36 -5.32
N GLY A 71 12.36 -8.30 -5.32
CA GLY A 71 10.92 -8.38 -5.09
C GLY A 71 10.19 -9.14 -6.20
N LEU A 72 10.56 -8.91 -7.47
CA LEU A 72 10.01 -9.65 -8.62
C LEU A 72 10.36 -11.15 -8.58
N GLU A 73 11.57 -11.49 -8.13
CA GLU A 73 11.97 -12.88 -7.91
C GLU A 73 11.11 -13.53 -6.81
N LEU A 74 10.90 -12.87 -5.69
CA LEU A 74 10.03 -13.36 -4.60
C LEU A 74 8.61 -13.61 -5.10
N LEU A 75 8.03 -12.70 -5.88
CA LEU A 75 6.73 -12.92 -6.51
C LEU A 75 6.75 -14.14 -7.44
N SER A 76 7.80 -14.30 -8.23
CA SER A 76 7.91 -15.42 -9.18
C SER A 76 8.01 -16.77 -8.45
N ARG A 77 8.68 -16.81 -7.30
CA ARG A 77 8.84 -18.02 -6.47
C ARG A 77 7.62 -18.36 -5.62
N SER A 78 6.65 -17.46 -5.51
CA SER A 78 5.45 -17.65 -4.66
C SER A 78 4.50 -18.74 -5.18
N GLY A 79 4.62 -19.15 -6.44
CA GLY A 79 3.68 -20.07 -7.09
C GLY A 79 2.30 -19.50 -7.36
N VAL A 80 2.09 -18.19 -7.10
CA VAL A 80 0.82 -17.51 -7.31
C VAL A 80 0.77 -16.87 -8.70
N ALA A 81 -0.35 -17.06 -9.40
CA ALA A 81 -0.60 -16.37 -10.67
C ALA A 81 -1.02 -14.91 -10.41
N PHE A 82 -0.36 -13.98 -11.10
CA PHE A 82 -0.67 -12.55 -11.05
C PHE A 82 -1.16 -12.05 -12.41
N ALA A 83 -2.19 -11.20 -12.39
CA ALA A 83 -2.69 -10.51 -13.58
C ALA A 83 -1.71 -9.41 -14.05
N ALA A 84 -1.01 -8.78 -13.09
CA ALA A 84 0.02 -7.78 -13.35
C ALA A 84 1.05 -7.78 -12.24
N ARG A 85 2.25 -7.26 -12.54
CA ARG A 85 3.29 -6.96 -11.55
C ARG A 85 3.60 -5.48 -11.63
N GLN A 86 3.76 -4.83 -10.49
CA GLN A 86 4.02 -3.41 -10.38
C GLN A 86 5.16 -3.17 -9.40
N VAL A 87 6.07 -2.30 -9.76
CA VAL A 87 7.11 -1.77 -8.87
C VAL A 87 6.79 -0.32 -8.58
N GLN A 88 6.87 0.07 -7.33
CA GLN A 88 6.66 1.45 -6.87
C GLN A 88 7.89 1.88 -6.09
N PHE A 89 8.37 3.07 -6.38
CA PHE A 89 9.45 3.73 -5.67
C PHE A 89 8.92 4.94 -4.93
N GLU A 90 9.35 5.12 -3.68
CA GLU A 90 8.99 6.25 -2.85
C GLU A 90 10.21 6.65 -2.02
N PHE A 91 10.43 7.94 -1.85
CA PHE A 91 11.47 8.46 -0.98
C PHE A 91 10.86 9.18 0.23
N ASP A 92 11.44 8.97 1.41
CA ASP A 92 11.20 9.84 2.56
C ASP A 92 12.18 11.00 2.48
N MET A 93 11.70 12.20 2.18
CA MET A 93 12.54 13.39 2.01
C MET A 93 12.10 14.53 2.92
N LEU A 94 13.03 15.46 3.22
CA LEU A 94 12.76 16.65 4.00
C LEU A 94 13.69 17.81 3.59
N TYR A 95 13.34 19.03 3.95
CA TYR A 95 14.31 20.12 3.98
C TYR A 95 15.23 20.00 5.18
N VAL A 96 16.52 20.32 5.00
CA VAL A 96 17.52 20.30 6.07
C VAL A 96 17.04 21.17 7.25
N GLY A 97 17.08 20.62 8.45
CA GLY A 97 16.58 21.26 9.66
C GLY A 97 15.13 20.90 10.05
N GLN A 98 14.42 20.18 9.19
CA GLN A 98 13.10 19.64 9.55
C GLN A 98 13.23 18.25 10.19
N THR A 99 12.22 17.87 10.99
CA THR A 99 12.15 16.55 11.65
C THR A 99 11.17 15.60 10.97
N HIS A 100 10.20 16.14 10.23
CA HIS A 100 9.17 15.34 9.56
C HIS A 100 9.47 15.21 8.07
N THR A 101 9.40 14.00 7.57
CA THR A 101 9.55 13.70 6.15
C THR A 101 8.24 13.89 5.39
N VAL A 102 8.39 14.12 4.10
CA VAL A 102 7.32 13.99 3.11
C VAL A 102 7.60 12.75 2.30
N ALA A 103 6.58 11.93 2.10
CA ALA A 103 6.62 10.81 1.17
C ALA A 103 6.60 11.34 -0.27
N VAL A 104 7.58 10.96 -1.05
CA VAL A 104 7.81 11.40 -2.43
C VAL A 104 7.69 10.20 -3.35
N PRO A 105 6.49 9.88 -3.83
CA PRO A 105 6.32 8.79 -4.78
C PRO A 105 6.91 9.22 -6.13
N LEU A 106 7.62 8.29 -6.78
CA LEU A 106 7.99 8.42 -8.18
C LEU A 106 6.89 7.84 -9.06
N GLU A 107 6.70 8.43 -10.23
CA GLU A 107 5.74 7.89 -11.20
C GLU A 107 6.13 6.47 -11.59
N ALA A 108 5.12 5.58 -11.70
CA ALA A 108 5.34 4.18 -12.05
C ALA A 108 5.81 4.06 -13.51
N GLY A 109 6.75 3.15 -13.78
CA GLY A 109 7.11 2.81 -15.14
C GLY A 109 8.59 2.62 -15.40
N PHE A 110 9.45 2.67 -14.38
CA PHE A 110 10.87 2.36 -14.58
C PHE A 110 11.08 0.86 -14.81
N ASP A 111 11.87 0.52 -15.82
CA ASP A 111 12.43 -0.81 -15.95
C ASP A 111 13.42 -1.03 -14.80
N PRO A 112 13.29 -2.09 -13.98
CA PRO A 112 14.24 -2.38 -12.90
C PRO A 112 15.69 -2.53 -13.35
N ASN A 113 15.94 -2.73 -14.65
CA ASN A 113 17.27 -2.85 -15.21
C ASN A 113 17.81 -1.53 -15.80
N ASP A 114 16.93 -0.53 -15.95
CA ASP A 114 17.29 0.78 -16.49
C ASP A 114 16.47 1.87 -15.79
N ILE A 115 16.99 2.35 -14.67
CA ILE A 115 16.37 3.41 -13.87
C ILE A 115 17.15 4.70 -14.10
N PRO A 116 16.67 5.59 -14.97
CA PRO A 116 17.37 6.83 -15.29
C PRO A 116 17.00 7.97 -14.31
N LEU A 117 16.94 7.69 -13.02
CA LEU A 117 16.58 8.70 -12.02
C LEU A 117 17.79 9.62 -11.76
N GLY A 118 17.62 10.89 -12.04
CA GLY A 118 18.55 11.95 -11.72
C GLY A 118 18.14 12.79 -10.51
N ARG A 119 19.06 13.61 -10.04
CA ARG A 119 18.84 14.55 -8.93
C ARG A 119 17.68 15.51 -9.21
N ASP A 120 17.60 16.05 -10.43
CA ASP A 120 16.57 17.01 -10.82
C ASP A 120 15.15 16.40 -10.79
N ASP A 121 15.04 15.11 -11.08
CA ASP A 121 13.78 14.37 -10.96
C ASP A 121 13.35 14.29 -9.50
N LEU A 122 14.29 14.02 -8.57
CA LEU A 122 14.02 14.01 -7.13
C LEU A 122 13.63 15.39 -6.61
N VAL A 123 14.29 16.47 -7.07
CA VAL A 123 13.90 17.85 -6.72
C VAL A 123 12.47 18.11 -7.14
N THR A 124 12.15 17.82 -8.39
CA THR A 124 10.83 18.05 -8.98
C THR A 124 9.75 17.28 -8.23
N ALA A 125 9.98 15.99 -7.99
CA ALA A 125 9.05 15.12 -7.27
C ALA A 125 8.86 15.59 -5.80
N PHE A 126 9.96 15.94 -5.11
CA PHE A 126 9.91 16.44 -3.74
C PHE A 126 9.14 17.77 -3.65
N GLU A 127 9.43 18.73 -4.52
CA GLU A 127 8.73 20.02 -4.52
C GLU A 127 7.23 19.85 -4.77
N ALA A 128 6.84 18.97 -5.68
CA ALA A 128 5.44 18.65 -5.94
C ALA A 128 4.76 18.04 -4.70
N ALA A 129 5.40 17.05 -4.07
CA ALA A 129 4.90 16.41 -2.86
C ALA A 129 4.83 17.37 -1.68
N TYR A 130 5.88 18.18 -1.49
CA TYR A 130 5.95 19.16 -0.40
C TYR A 130 4.90 20.26 -0.55
N ARG A 131 4.71 20.78 -1.77
CA ARG A 131 3.67 21.78 -2.07
C ARG A 131 2.27 21.23 -1.81
N ARG A 132 2.03 19.96 -2.15
CA ARG A 132 0.75 19.28 -1.87
C ARG A 132 0.50 19.17 -0.38
N ALA A 133 1.54 18.86 0.41
CA ALA A 133 1.41 18.68 1.86
C ALA A 133 1.27 19.99 2.64
N TYR A 134 2.03 21.04 2.23
CA TYR A 134 2.18 22.27 3.02
C TYR A 134 1.74 23.55 2.29
N GLY A 135 1.34 23.49 1.03
CA GLY A 135 0.88 24.62 0.24
C GLY A 135 1.97 25.58 -0.23
N ARG A 136 3.21 25.42 0.21
CA ARG A 136 4.36 26.33 -0.09
C ARG A 136 5.66 25.56 -0.17
N LEU A 137 6.68 26.17 -0.76
CA LEU A 137 8.06 25.66 -0.78
C LEU A 137 8.97 26.54 0.10
N LEU A 138 10.03 25.96 0.63
CA LEU A 138 11.08 26.67 1.36
C LEU A 138 12.25 26.90 0.39
N LYS A 139 12.48 28.17 0.04
CA LYS A 139 13.56 28.56 -0.89
C LYS A 139 14.91 28.64 -0.17
N GLY A 140 15.96 28.19 -0.86
CA GLY A 140 17.35 28.31 -0.38
C GLY A 140 17.71 27.36 0.76
N ILE A 141 16.87 26.37 1.05
CA ILE A 141 17.16 25.32 2.02
C ILE A 141 17.46 24.01 1.28
N GLY A 142 18.58 23.37 1.64
CA GLY A 142 18.97 22.09 1.08
C GLY A 142 17.97 20.99 1.37
N MET A 143 17.93 19.97 0.52
CA MET A 143 17.07 18.81 0.66
C MET A 143 17.88 17.61 1.12
N ARG A 144 17.23 16.68 1.82
CA ARG A 144 17.84 15.45 2.30
C ARG A 144 16.92 14.27 1.99
N VAL A 145 17.51 13.19 1.50
CA VAL A 145 16.87 11.88 1.36
C VAL A 145 17.17 11.08 2.62
N LEU A 146 16.13 10.64 3.33
CA LEU A 146 16.27 9.78 4.51
C LEU A 146 16.19 8.30 4.15
N ASN A 147 15.14 7.90 3.44
CA ASN A 147 14.95 6.50 3.08
C ASN A 147 14.51 6.38 1.63
N LEU A 148 14.91 5.27 1.02
CA LEU A 148 14.32 4.71 -0.19
C LEU A 148 13.34 3.61 0.25
N ARG A 149 12.15 3.61 -0.33
CA ARG A 149 11.14 2.54 -0.21
C ARG A 149 10.85 1.97 -1.57
N VAL A 150 10.95 0.66 -1.69
CA VAL A 150 10.60 -0.06 -2.91
C VAL A 150 9.50 -1.05 -2.58
N ALA A 151 8.35 -0.93 -3.23
CA ALA A 151 7.25 -1.88 -3.10
C ALA A 151 7.06 -2.64 -4.41
N VAL A 152 7.10 -3.96 -4.33
CA VAL A 152 6.85 -4.84 -5.46
C VAL A 152 5.54 -5.58 -5.24
N ILE A 153 4.57 -5.35 -6.14
CA ILE A 153 3.18 -5.76 -5.97
C ILE A 153 2.80 -6.72 -7.09
N GLY A 154 2.38 -7.91 -6.72
CA GLY A 154 1.73 -8.88 -7.61
C GLY A 154 0.21 -8.72 -7.53
N ARG A 155 -0.37 -8.10 -8.56
CA ARG A 155 -1.82 -7.91 -8.66
C ARG A 155 -2.49 -9.23 -8.97
N ARG A 156 -3.40 -9.66 -8.11
CA ARG A 156 -4.20 -10.85 -8.36
C ARG A 156 -5.31 -10.59 -9.38
N PRO A 157 -5.77 -11.63 -10.10
CA PRO A 157 -7.02 -11.55 -10.83
C PRO A 157 -8.16 -11.10 -9.90
N ARG A 158 -9.07 -10.28 -10.41
CA ARG A 158 -10.23 -9.85 -9.62
C ARG A 158 -11.04 -11.06 -9.21
N PHE A 159 -11.28 -11.19 -7.92
CA PHE A 159 -12.18 -12.19 -7.37
C PHE A 159 -13.60 -11.61 -7.30
N ASP A 160 -14.56 -12.31 -7.91
CA ASP A 160 -15.95 -11.93 -7.82
C ASP A 160 -16.56 -12.46 -6.51
N LEU A 161 -16.79 -11.55 -5.56
CA LEU A 161 -17.39 -11.89 -4.28
C LEU A 161 -18.84 -12.39 -4.43
N SER A 162 -19.51 -12.10 -5.53
CA SER A 162 -20.87 -12.62 -5.79
C SER A 162 -20.91 -14.15 -5.90
N ALA A 163 -19.78 -14.77 -6.30
CA ALA A 163 -19.63 -16.22 -6.32
C ALA A 163 -19.77 -16.88 -4.92
N LEU A 164 -19.62 -16.08 -3.86
CA LEU A 164 -19.81 -16.53 -2.47
C LEU A 164 -21.27 -16.34 -1.99
N ALA A 165 -22.12 -15.66 -2.78
CA ALA A 165 -23.51 -15.48 -2.44
C ALA A 165 -24.30 -16.75 -2.73
N ASP A 166 -25.18 -17.17 -1.80
CA ASP A 166 -26.15 -18.22 -2.09
C ASP A 166 -27.23 -17.70 -3.04
N ALA A 167 -27.60 -18.52 -4.00
CA ALA A 167 -28.76 -18.28 -4.84
C ALA A 167 -30.09 -18.41 -4.04
N ALA A 168 -30.06 -19.01 -2.85
CA ALA A 168 -31.22 -19.20 -2.00
C ALA A 168 -31.32 -18.06 -0.97
N THR A 169 -32.37 -17.29 -1.06
CA THR A 169 -32.81 -16.36 -0.02
C THR A 169 -33.59 -17.12 1.03
N ALA A 170 -32.92 -17.59 2.10
CA ALA A 170 -33.62 -18.09 3.28
C ALA A 170 -34.45 -16.96 3.88
N SER A 171 -35.72 -17.21 4.21
CA SER A 171 -36.56 -16.24 4.89
C SER A 171 -36.10 -16.05 6.35
N PRO A 172 -36.32 -14.89 6.98
CA PRO A 172 -36.01 -14.71 8.40
C PRO A 172 -36.68 -15.75 9.31
N ALA A 173 -37.83 -16.30 8.90
CA ALA A 173 -38.53 -17.35 9.64
C ALA A 173 -37.78 -18.69 9.60
N GLU A 174 -37.13 -19.04 8.50
CA GLU A 174 -36.31 -20.25 8.36
C GLU A 174 -34.99 -20.15 9.13
N ALA A 175 -34.52 -18.94 9.38
CA ALA A 175 -33.31 -18.67 10.17
C ALA A 175 -33.56 -18.74 11.70
N HIS A 176 -34.85 -18.82 12.15
CA HIS A 176 -35.20 -18.86 13.57
C HIS A 176 -34.99 -20.29 14.11
N LEU A 177 -33.94 -20.48 14.91
CA LEU A 177 -33.58 -21.78 15.51
C LEU A 177 -34.25 -22.02 16.85
N GLY A 178 -35.04 -21.06 17.39
CA GLY A 178 -35.70 -21.14 18.66
C GLY A 178 -35.53 -19.90 19.53
N SER A 179 -36.30 -19.81 20.61
CA SER A 179 -36.18 -18.77 21.65
C SER A 179 -35.40 -19.32 22.83
N ARG A 180 -34.54 -18.51 23.44
CA ARG A 180 -33.86 -18.79 24.70
C ARG A 180 -34.57 -18.04 25.82
#